data_57ef488961199a34bd3e4d6984441334
#
_entry.id   57ef488961199a34bd3e4d6984441334
#
_cell.length_a   1.000
_cell.length_b   1.000
_cell.length_c   1.000
_cell.angle_alpha   90.00
_cell.angle_beta   90.00
_cell.angle_gamma   90.00
#
_symmetry.space_group_name_H-M   'P 1'
#
loop_
_entity.id
_entity.type
_entity.pdbx_description
1 polymer ?
#
loop_
_entity_poly.entity_id
_entity_poly.type
_entity_poly.pdbx_seq_one_letter_code
_entity_poly.pdbx_strand_id
1 'polypeptide(L)'
;MRGIRVWARLRGLRRAVVEGVRIGIEGEVIASARPGFRERDRCGVCRRRSPGYDLGEGRRRWRALDLGATFCFVEAAASRVTCRHHGVVVCAVPWARHDSRFTRAFEDQAAGWR
;
A
#
# COMPACT_ATOMS: atom_id res chain seq x y z
N MET A 1 -15.41 -14.24 0.60
CA MET A 1 -14.75 -13.01 0.17
C MET A 1 -15.28 -11.73 0.83
N ARG A 2 -16.31 -11.85 1.63
CA ARG A 2 -16.83 -10.69 2.36
C ARG A 2 -15.81 -10.05 3.30
N GLY A 3 -14.96 -10.86 3.95
CA GLY A 3 -13.92 -10.37 4.84
C GLY A 3 -12.91 -9.48 4.16
N ILE A 4 -12.55 -9.79 2.91
CA ILE A 4 -11.59 -8.99 2.14
C ILE A 4 -12.17 -7.61 1.83
N ARG A 5 -13.44 -7.54 1.43
CA ARG A 5 -14.12 -6.27 1.13
C ARG A 5 -14.24 -5.40 2.37
N VAL A 6 -14.64 -5.98 3.49
CA VAL A 6 -14.77 -5.26 4.75
C VAL A 6 -13.39 -4.77 5.19
N TRP A 7 -12.39 -5.62 5.10
CA TRP A 7 -11.02 -5.26 5.46
C TRP A 7 -10.51 -4.09 4.63
N ALA A 8 -10.68 -4.15 3.30
CA ALA A 8 -10.24 -3.09 2.40
C ALA A 8 -10.92 -1.76 2.71
N ARG A 9 -12.24 -1.81 2.98
CA ARG A 9 -13.02 -0.62 3.31
C ARG A 9 -12.57 0.02 4.61
N LEU A 10 -12.37 -0.80 5.65
CA LEU A 10 -11.98 -0.32 6.97
C LEU A 10 -10.53 0.18 7.02
N ARG A 11 -9.69 -0.27 6.11
CA ARG A 11 -8.27 0.10 6.08
C ARG A 11 -7.93 1.18 5.05
N GLY A 12 -8.95 1.81 4.45
CA GLY A 12 -8.73 2.89 3.49
C GLY A 12 -8.18 2.44 2.15
N LEU A 13 -8.43 1.20 1.76
CA LEU A 13 -7.93 0.64 0.51
C LEU A 13 -8.91 0.81 -0.65
N ARG A 14 -9.61 1.94 -0.72
CA ARG A 14 -10.67 2.19 -1.72
C ARG A 14 -10.17 2.13 -3.17
N ARG A 15 -8.95 2.59 -3.39
CA ARG A 15 -8.37 2.69 -4.74
C ARG A 15 -7.39 1.56 -5.01
N ALA A 16 -7.43 0.55 -4.17
CA ALA A 16 -6.59 -0.62 -4.28
C ALA A 16 -7.43 -1.84 -4.58
N VAL A 17 -6.79 -2.85 -5.16
CA VAL A 17 -7.38 -4.17 -5.34
C VAL A 17 -6.67 -5.11 -4.38
N VAL A 18 -7.44 -5.73 -3.48
CA VAL A 18 -6.90 -6.74 -2.57
C VAL A 18 -6.95 -8.08 -3.30
N GLU A 19 -5.78 -8.65 -3.55
CA GLU A 19 -5.65 -9.87 -4.34
C GLU A 19 -5.73 -11.14 -3.50
N GLY A 20 -5.46 -11.02 -2.21
CA GLY A 20 -5.54 -12.14 -1.29
C GLY A 20 -5.13 -11.76 0.11
N VAL A 21 -5.42 -12.63 1.05
CA VAL A 21 -5.06 -12.44 2.45
C VAL A 21 -4.45 -13.75 2.94
N ARG A 22 -3.34 -13.66 3.65
CA ARG A 22 -2.72 -14.84 4.26
C ARG A 22 -2.31 -14.53 5.70
N ILE A 23 -2.06 -15.60 6.45
CA ILE A 23 -1.57 -15.51 7.80
C ILE A 23 -0.07 -15.81 7.78
N GLY A 24 0.73 -14.92 8.35
CA GLY A 24 2.17 -15.09 8.43
C GLY A 24 2.58 -16.03 9.54
N ILE A 25 3.89 -16.26 9.66
CA ILE A 25 4.48 -17.19 10.61
C ILE A 25 4.15 -16.81 12.06
N GLU A 26 4.06 -15.52 12.35
CA GLU A 26 3.79 -15.02 13.70
C GLU A 26 2.30 -14.76 13.94
N GLY A 27 1.43 -15.23 13.05
CA GLY A 27 -0.01 -15.01 13.18
C GLY A 27 -0.47 -13.65 12.64
N GLU A 28 0.42 -12.87 12.06
CA GLU A 28 0.05 -11.59 11.46
C GLU A 28 -0.78 -11.79 10.19
N VAL A 29 -1.66 -10.85 9.92
CA VAL A 29 -2.48 -10.84 8.70
C VAL A 29 -1.78 -10.02 7.63
N ILE A 30 -1.60 -10.61 6.45
CA ILE A 30 -0.93 -9.95 5.33
C ILE A 30 -1.89 -9.92 4.15
N ALA A 31 -2.31 -8.70 3.76
CA ALA A 31 -3.16 -8.50 2.59
C ALA A 31 -2.28 -8.15 1.39
N SER A 32 -2.30 -9.00 0.38
CA SER A 32 -1.63 -8.71 -0.89
C SER A 32 -2.52 -7.77 -1.70
N ALA A 33 -1.99 -6.64 -2.09
CA ALA A 33 -2.75 -5.60 -2.77
C ALA A 33 -1.98 -5.04 -3.96
N ARG A 34 -2.70 -4.36 -4.83
CA ARG A 34 -2.11 -3.57 -5.90
C ARG A 34 -2.93 -2.30 -6.09
N PRO A 35 -2.35 -1.23 -6.64
CA PRO A 35 -3.14 -0.05 -7.01
C PRO A 35 -4.20 -0.44 -8.04
N GLY A 36 -5.36 0.18 -7.95
CA GLY A 36 -6.39 0.05 -8.97
C GLY A 36 -5.91 0.57 -10.31
N PHE A 37 -6.63 0.25 -11.37
CA PHE A 37 -6.22 0.57 -12.74
C PHE A 37 -5.86 2.05 -12.93
N ARG A 38 -6.63 2.95 -12.32
CA ARG A 38 -6.41 4.39 -12.45
C ARG A 38 -5.27 4.93 -11.58
N GLU A 39 -4.84 4.14 -10.60
CA GLU A 39 -3.84 4.57 -9.61
C GLU A 39 -2.45 4.04 -9.89
N ARG A 40 -2.31 3.10 -10.82
CA ARG A 40 -1.02 2.48 -11.11
C ARG A 40 -0.13 3.39 -11.96
N ASP A 41 1.18 3.09 -11.94
CA ASP A 41 2.19 3.78 -12.76
C ASP A 41 2.21 5.29 -12.55
N ARG A 42 2.13 5.70 -11.30
CA ARG A 42 2.20 7.11 -10.93
C ARG A 42 3.44 7.38 -10.10
N CYS A 43 4.07 8.52 -10.34
CA CYS A 43 5.22 8.97 -9.57
C CYS A 43 4.86 9.07 -8.09
N GLY A 44 5.71 8.51 -7.22
CA GLY A 44 5.48 8.56 -5.78
C GLY A 44 5.52 9.97 -5.21
N VAL A 45 6.19 10.89 -5.87
CA VAL A 45 6.34 12.27 -5.39
C VAL A 45 5.20 13.16 -5.88
N CYS A 46 4.93 13.20 -7.20
CA CYS A 46 3.96 14.13 -7.77
C CYS A 46 2.67 13.46 -8.24
N ARG A 47 2.59 12.15 -8.23
CA ARG A 47 1.44 11.34 -8.64
C ARG A 47 1.07 11.43 -10.11
N ARG A 48 1.91 12.01 -10.93
CA ARG A 48 1.68 12.02 -12.39
C ARG A 48 1.92 10.63 -12.94
N ARG A 49 1.10 10.25 -13.91
CA ARG A 49 1.31 9.00 -14.61
C ARG A 49 2.67 9.03 -15.29
N SER A 50 3.46 7.98 -15.12
CA SER A 50 4.84 7.94 -15.57
C SER A 50 5.16 6.55 -16.12
N PRO A 51 6.00 6.46 -17.16
CA PRO A 51 6.37 5.16 -17.70
C PRO A 51 7.05 4.27 -16.67
N GLY A 52 6.77 2.97 -16.72
CA GLY A 52 7.44 2.01 -15.87
C GLY A 52 8.93 1.94 -16.15
N TYR A 53 9.72 1.79 -15.09
CA TYR A 53 11.16 1.65 -15.20
C TYR A 53 11.61 0.21 -14.93
N ASP A 54 11.38 -0.28 -13.73
CA ASP A 54 11.70 -1.66 -13.36
C ASP A 54 10.84 -2.12 -12.18
N LEU A 55 11.07 -3.34 -11.72
CA LEU A 55 10.32 -3.90 -10.58
C LEU A 55 10.87 -3.45 -9.23
N GLY A 56 11.90 -2.63 -9.21
CA GLY A 56 12.50 -2.14 -7.97
C GLY A 56 13.09 -3.28 -7.14
N GLU A 57 12.96 -3.15 -5.83
CA GLU A 57 13.49 -4.13 -4.90
C GLU A 57 12.51 -5.27 -4.60
N GLY A 58 11.43 -5.37 -5.34
CA GLY A 58 10.43 -6.41 -5.16
C GLY A 58 9.26 -5.97 -4.30
N ARG A 59 8.77 -6.88 -3.47
CA ARG A 59 7.58 -6.60 -2.67
C ARG A 59 7.95 -5.87 -1.39
N ARG A 60 7.02 -5.00 -0.96
CA ARG A 60 7.18 -4.18 0.24
C ARG A 60 5.96 -4.34 1.14
N ARG A 61 6.14 -4.17 2.43
CA ARG A 61 5.06 -4.21 3.41
C ARG A 61 4.86 -2.85 4.06
N TRP A 62 3.59 -2.52 4.30
CA TRP A 62 3.18 -1.36 5.07
C TRP A 62 2.39 -1.83 6.28
N ARG A 63 2.70 -1.26 7.44
CA ARG A 63 1.96 -1.56 8.64
C ARG A 63 0.57 -0.93 8.56
N ALA A 64 -0.46 -1.75 8.74
CA ALA A 64 -1.85 -1.34 8.76
C ALA A 64 -2.40 -1.36 10.17
N LEU A 65 -3.62 -0.83 10.34
CA LEU A 65 -4.30 -0.88 11.63
C LEU A 65 -4.53 -2.32 12.07
N ASP A 66 -4.35 -2.58 13.35
CA ASP A 66 -4.51 -3.91 13.91
C ASP A 66 -5.98 -4.36 13.88
N LEU A 67 -6.18 -5.66 13.76
CA LEU A 67 -7.47 -6.31 13.97
C LEU A 67 -7.47 -6.88 15.38
N GLY A 68 -8.00 -6.13 16.34
CA GLY A 68 -7.90 -6.50 17.74
C GLY A 68 -6.44 -6.53 18.16
N ALA A 69 -5.97 -7.69 18.63
CA ALA A 69 -4.58 -7.90 19.03
C ALA A 69 -3.70 -8.42 17.89
N THR A 70 -4.24 -8.53 16.66
CA THR A 70 -3.53 -9.11 15.52
C THR A 70 -2.93 -8.01 14.65
N PHE A 71 -1.65 -8.10 14.41
CA PHE A 71 -0.96 -7.17 13.52
C PHE A 71 -1.38 -7.40 12.06
N CYS A 72 -1.54 -6.31 11.32
CA CYS A 72 -1.94 -6.36 9.93
C CYS A 72 -0.94 -5.59 9.06
N PHE A 73 -0.71 -6.14 7.86
CA PHE A 73 0.18 -5.53 6.88
C PHE A 73 -0.48 -5.53 5.51
N VAL A 74 -0.16 -4.52 4.72
CA VAL A 74 -0.43 -4.52 3.29
C VAL A 74 0.88 -4.84 2.58
N GLU A 75 0.86 -5.78 1.66
CA GLU A 75 2.04 -6.16 0.89
C GLU A 75 1.75 -5.96 -0.60
N ALA A 76 2.67 -5.33 -1.30
CA ALA A 76 2.51 -5.05 -2.71
C ALA A 76 3.88 -4.89 -3.38
N ALA A 77 3.89 -5.00 -4.70
CA ALA A 77 5.06 -4.68 -5.48
C ALA A 77 5.40 -3.20 -5.34
N ALA A 78 6.68 -2.90 -5.18
CA ALA A 78 7.19 -1.52 -5.07
C ALA A 78 7.98 -1.19 -6.33
N SER A 79 7.34 -1.30 -7.49
CA SER A 79 7.99 -1.02 -8.78
C SER A 79 8.35 0.45 -8.91
N ARG A 80 9.30 0.72 -9.80
CA ARG A 80 9.76 2.08 -10.05
C ARG A 80 9.25 2.60 -11.39
N VAL A 81 9.08 3.91 -11.47
CA VAL A 81 8.71 4.61 -12.71
C VAL A 81 9.72 5.70 -13.00
N THR A 82 9.73 6.17 -14.23
CA THR A 82 10.56 7.32 -14.63
C THR A 82 9.66 8.54 -14.75
N CYS A 83 9.77 9.43 -13.78
CA CYS A 83 9.03 10.69 -13.82
C CYS A 83 9.84 11.75 -14.53
N ARG A 84 9.17 12.52 -15.36
CA ARG A 84 9.78 13.65 -16.09
C ARG A 84 10.45 14.66 -15.16
N HIS A 85 9.88 14.87 -13.97
CA HIS A 85 10.35 15.88 -13.03
C HIS A 85 11.17 15.33 -11.87
N HIS A 86 10.98 14.05 -11.52
CA HIS A 86 11.58 13.46 -10.33
C HIS A 86 12.54 12.30 -10.63
N GLY A 87 12.69 11.94 -11.91
CA GLY A 87 13.55 10.84 -12.29
C GLY A 87 12.98 9.48 -11.92
N VAL A 88 13.86 8.54 -11.64
CA VAL A 88 13.46 7.18 -11.28
C VAL A 88 13.06 7.14 -9.80
N VAL A 89 11.81 6.84 -9.54
CA VAL A 89 11.25 6.80 -8.18
C VAL A 89 10.30 5.62 -8.04
N VAL A 90 10.06 5.19 -6.80
CA VAL A 90 9.07 4.17 -6.51
C VAL A 90 7.66 4.74 -6.79
N CYS A 91 6.81 3.92 -7.37
CA CYS A 91 5.42 4.28 -7.67
C CYS A 91 4.66 4.74 -6.44
N ALA A 92 3.73 5.67 -6.63
CA ALA A 92 2.75 5.98 -5.62
C ALA A 92 1.84 4.77 -5.37
N VAL A 93 1.42 4.61 -4.14
CA VAL A 93 0.37 3.65 -3.76
C VAL A 93 -0.77 4.41 -3.10
N PRO A 94 -2.03 4.00 -3.32
CA PRO A 94 -3.16 4.77 -2.77
C PRO A 94 -3.33 4.64 -1.26
N TRP A 95 -2.69 3.68 -0.62
CA TRP A 95 -2.85 3.43 0.82
C TRP A 95 -1.78 4.05 1.71
N ALA A 96 -0.73 4.63 1.14
CA ALA A 96 0.37 5.15 1.94
C ALA A 96 0.99 6.38 1.30
N ARG A 97 1.62 7.19 2.13
CA ARG A 97 2.42 8.33 1.67
C ARG A 97 3.72 7.83 1.07
N HIS A 98 4.30 8.64 0.19
CA HIS A 98 5.61 8.36 -0.37
C HIS A 98 6.63 8.14 0.74
N ASP A 99 7.42 7.08 0.62
CA ASP A 99 8.45 6.64 1.57
C ASP A 99 7.96 6.25 2.96
N SER A 100 6.66 6.23 3.22
CA SER A 100 6.14 5.74 4.49
C SER A 100 6.14 4.21 4.55
N ARG A 101 6.34 3.67 5.74
CA ARG A 101 6.21 2.24 6.02
C ARG A 101 4.86 1.90 6.62
N PHE A 102 3.99 2.89 6.76
CA PHE A 102 2.68 2.75 7.40
C PHE A 102 1.59 3.15 6.42
N THR A 103 0.42 2.52 6.53
CA THR A 103 -0.73 2.98 5.76
C THR A 103 -1.18 4.34 6.29
N ARG A 104 -1.89 5.09 5.44
CA ARG A 104 -2.46 6.38 5.87
C ARG A 104 -3.40 6.21 7.05
N ALA A 105 -4.20 5.14 7.04
CA ALA A 105 -5.11 4.84 8.14
C ALA A 105 -4.36 4.64 9.45
N PHE A 106 -3.22 3.93 9.42
CA PHE A 106 -2.38 3.74 10.60
C PHE A 106 -1.79 5.06 11.09
N GLU A 107 -1.27 5.88 10.19
CA GLU A 107 -0.70 7.18 10.54
C GLU A 107 -1.76 8.11 11.15
N ASP A 108 -2.96 8.12 10.58
CA ASP A 108 -4.05 8.96 11.07
C ASP A 108 -4.48 8.54 12.48
N GLN A 109 -4.55 7.25 12.73
CA GLN A 109 -4.88 6.72 14.05
C GLN A 109 -3.81 7.10 15.08
N ALA A 110 -2.55 6.93 14.73
CA ALA A 110 -1.44 7.29 15.61
C ALA A 110 -1.42 8.79 15.91
N ALA A 111 -1.71 9.65 14.93
CA ALA A 111 -1.78 11.09 15.11
C ALA A 111 -2.94 11.51 16.00
N GLY A 112 -4.02 10.74 16.03
CA GLY A 112 -5.18 11.04 16.86
C GLY A 112 -5.01 10.71 18.34
N TRP A 113 -3.89 10.13 18.73
CA TRP A 113 -3.63 9.68 20.10
C TRP A 113 -2.92 10.73 20.98
N ARG A 114 -3.13 11.96 20.75
CA ARG A 114 -2.50 13.04 21.54
C ARG A 114 -3.26 13.38 22.80
#